data_d908fd972e36b78c65cb45d0735a577d
#
_entry.id   d908fd972e36b78c65cb45d0735a577d
#
_cell.length_a   1.000
_cell.length_b   1.000
_cell.length_c   1.000
_cell.angle_alpha   90.00
_cell.angle_beta   90.00
_cell.angle_gamma   90.00
#
_symmetry.space_group_name_H-M   'P 1'
#
loop_
_entity.id
_entity.type
_entity.pdbx_description
1 polymer ?
#
loop_
_entity_poly.entity_id
_entity_poly.type
_entity_poly.pdbx_seq_one_letter_code
_entity_poly.pdbx_strand_id
1 'polypeptide(L)'
;MAQAPYTPKAQEARNKAVIERYFREVLDQKKFEVMPELMAPDAVLHRPGFDVTGVNAAMQRLRGVLADYTEFSTELSGLIAEGDLVSVRVRHRTRVRPHVFRSRAGDTAIAAEQALDWTAIAQFRLKDGKIAEEWVMRDELGMLVQMGKISVDP
;
A
#
# COMPACT_ATOMS: atom_id res chain seq x y z
N MET A 1 -29.65 -9.21 -20.36
CA MET A 1 -28.27 -9.36 -20.86
C MET A 1 -27.64 -10.53 -20.14
N ALA A 2 -27.21 -11.56 -20.85
CA ALA A 2 -26.49 -12.68 -20.24
C ALA A 2 -25.12 -12.23 -19.81
N GLN A 3 -24.79 -12.40 -18.54
CA GLN A 3 -23.41 -12.21 -18.04
C GLN A 3 -22.51 -13.22 -18.76
N ALA A 4 -21.34 -12.74 -19.22
CA ALA A 4 -20.32 -13.63 -19.77
C ALA A 4 -19.97 -14.71 -18.74
N PRO A 5 -19.76 -15.97 -19.16
CA PRO A 5 -19.43 -17.03 -18.23
C PRO A 5 -18.18 -16.67 -17.43
N TYR A 6 -18.26 -16.84 -16.11
CA TYR A 6 -17.15 -16.67 -15.20
C TYR A 6 -16.01 -17.61 -15.62
N THR A 7 -14.86 -17.04 -15.96
CA THR A 7 -13.61 -17.79 -16.11
C THR A 7 -12.63 -17.33 -15.06
N PRO A 8 -12.00 -18.23 -14.29
CA PRO A 8 -11.02 -17.86 -13.25
C PRO A 8 -9.96 -16.87 -13.76
N LYS A 9 -9.41 -17.10 -14.95
CA LYS A 9 -8.40 -16.21 -15.57
C LYS A 9 -8.92 -14.79 -15.83
N ALA A 10 -10.17 -14.61 -16.20
CA ALA A 10 -10.75 -13.28 -16.45
C ALA A 10 -10.99 -12.52 -15.14
N GLN A 11 -11.38 -13.22 -14.06
CA GLN A 11 -11.48 -12.61 -12.73
C GLN A 11 -10.11 -12.22 -12.21
N GLU A 12 -9.12 -13.10 -12.27
CA GLU A 12 -7.75 -12.84 -11.84
C GLU A 12 -7.15 -11.63 -12.56
N ALA A 13 -7.39 -11.51 -13.88
CA ALA A 13 -6.97 -10.34 -14.65
C ALA A 13 -7.64 -9.04 -14.15
N ARG A 14 -8.95 -9.08 -13.88
CA ARG A 14 -9.67 -7.94 -13.30
C ARG A 14 -9.17 -7.59 -11.92
N ASN A 15 -8.92 -8.59 -11.07
CA ASN A 15 -8.40 -8.40 -9.72
C ASN A 15 -7.02 -7.73 -9.76
N LYS A 16 -6.13 -8.17 -10.63
CA LYS A 16 -4.81 -7.53 -10.83
C LYS A 16 -4.96 -6.07 -11.28
N ALA A 17 -5.86 -5.77 -12.20
CA ALA A 17 -6.11 -4.40 -12.68
C ALA A 17 -6.60 -3.47 -11.54
N VAL A 18 -7.42 -3.97 -10.61
CA VAL A 18 -7.83 -3.21 -9.42
C VAL A 18 -6.62 -2.86 -8.55
N ILE A 19 -5.70 -3.80 -8.34
CA ILE A 19 -4.49 -3.57 -7.53
C ILE A 19 -3.53 -2.59 -8.23
N GLU A 20 -3.31 -2.73 -9.53
CA GLU A 20 -2.50 -1.76 -10.31
C GLU A 20 -3.10 -0.34 -10.23
N ARG A 21 -4.42 -0.23 -10.34
CA ARG A 21 -5.14 1.03 -10.22
C ARG A 21 -5.01 1.63 -8.82
N TYR A 22 -5.11 0.80 -7.77
CA TYR A 22 -4.91 1.22 -6.38
C TYR A 22 -3.54 1.85 -6.16
N PHE A 23 -2.46 1.21 -6.58
CA PHE A 23 -1.11 1.78 -6.43
C PHE A 23 -0.92 3.05 -7.26
N ARG A 24 -1.34 3.04 -8.52
CA ARG A 24 -1.14 4.17 -9.43
C ARG A 24 -1.99 5.39 -9.05
N GLU A 25 -3.28 5.20 -8.82
CA GLU A 25 -4.20 6.32 -8.62
C GLU A 25 -4.22 6.78 -7.17
N VAL A 26 -4.34 5.85 -6.21
CA VAL A 26 -4.49 6.21 -4.79
C VAL A 26 -3.16 6.59 -4.16
N LEU A 27 -2.10 5.79 -4.37
CA LEU A 27 -0.81 6.06 -3.72
C LEU A 27 0.03 7.08 -4.51
N ASP A 28 0.33 6.80 -5.78
CA ASP A 28 1.25 7.64 -6.57
C ASP A 28 0.64 9.00 -6.92
N GLN A 29 -0.63 9.01 -7.34
CA GLN A 29 -1.33 10.25 -7.72
C GLN A 29 -2.09 10.91 -6.55
N LYS A 30 -2.15 10.24 -5.38
CA LYS A 30 -2.88 10.70 -4.18
C LYS A 30 -4.36 11.02 -4.43
N LYS A 31 -4.99 10.30 -5.36
CA LYS A 31 -6.42 10.40 -5.66
C LYS A 31 -7.23 9.55 -4.68
N PHE A 32 -7.27 9.98 -3.42
CA PHE A 32 -7.91 9.22 -2.34
C PHE A 32 -9.42 9.04 -2.54
N GLU A 33 -10.06 9.94 -3.28
CA GLU A 33 -11.49 9.87 -3.65
C GLU A 33 -11.85 8.65 -4.50
N VAL A 34 -10.85 8.01 -5.13
CA VAL A 34 -11.03 6.78 -5.90
C VAL A 34 -11.15 5.54 -5.00
N MET A 35 -10.69 5.61 -3.75
CA MET A 35 -10.68 4.45 -2.86
C MET A 35 -12.04 3.74 -2.72
N PRO A 36 -13.19 4.42 -2.58
CA PRO A 36 -14.48 3.74 -2.48
C PRO A 36 -14.90 2.96 -3.74
N GLU A 37 -14.30 3.26 -4.90
CA GLU A 37 -14.49 2.46 -6.11
C GLU A 37 -13.72 1.15 -6.07
N LEU A 38 -12.53 1.15 -5.46
CA LEU A 38 -11.57 0.05 -5.47
C LEU A 38 -11.62 -0.82 -4.21
N MET A 39 -12.19 -0.32 -3.13
CA MET A 39 -12.16 -0.94 -1.81
C MET A 39 -13.58 -1.09 -1.26
N ALA A 40 -13.84 -2.23 -0.60
CA ALA A 40 -15.13 -2.48 0.04
C ALA A 40 -15.34 -1.49 1.22
N PRO A 41 -16.59 -1.10 1.52
CA PRO A 41 -16.88 -0.17 2.62
C PRO A 41 -16.34 -0.63 3.98
N ASP A 42 -16.32 -1.94 4.21
CA ASP A 42 -15.90 -2.64 5.42
C ASP A 42 -14.52 -3.30 5.31
N ALA A 43 -13.73 -2.92 4.31
CA ALA A 43 -12.41 -3.49 4.07
C ALA A 43 -11.50 -3.42 5.30
N VAL A 44 -10.68 -4.45 5.51
CA VAL A 44 -9.73 -4.52 6.62
C VAL A 44 -8.30 -4.47 6.09
N LEU A 45 -7.52 -3.51 6.57
CA LEU A 45 -6.12 -3.36 6.25
C LEU A 45 -5.27 -3.82 7.43
N HIS A 46 -4.64 -4.96 7.27
CA HIS A 46 -3.77 -5.55 8.28
C HIS A 46 -2.36 -4.96 8.19
N ARG A 47 -1.90 -4.42 9.29
CA ARG A 47 -0.54 -3.88 9.43
C ARG A 47 0.15 -4.57 10.60
N PRO A 48 1.49 -4.66 10.62
CA PRO A 48 2.18 -5.20 11.78
C PRO A 48 1.78 -4.47 13.06
N GLY A 49 1.03 -5.18 13.92
CA GLY A 49 0.62 -4.69 15.24
C GLY A 49 -0.72 -3.95 15.33
N PHE A 50 -1.44 -3.71 14.22
CA PHE A 50 -2.78 -3.09 14.25
C PHE A 50 -3.54 -3.32 12.93
N ASP A 51 -4.85 -3.18 12.99
CA ASP A 51 -5.74 -3.19 11.84
C ASP A 51 -6.39 -1.82 11.62
N VAL A 52 -6.75 -1.55 10.36
CA VAL A 52 -7.59 -0.40 9.98
C VAL A 52 -8.84 -0.95 9.30
N THR A 53 -10.00 -0.67 9.86
CA THR A 53 -11.28 -1.18 9.35
C THR A 53 -12.11 -0.07 8.71
N GLY A 54 -12.56 -0.34 7.49
CA GLY A 54 -13.41 0.54 6.70
C GLY A 54 -12.64 1.48 5.78
N VAL A 55 -13.18 1.67 4.57
CA VAL A 55 -12.57 2.47 3.51
C VAL A 55 -12.34 3.92 3.93
N ASN A 56 -13.23 4.51 4.72
CA ASN A 56 -13.09 5.90 5.19
C ASN A 56 -11.90 6.05 6.16
N ALA A 57 -11.74 5.12 7.10
CA ALA A 57 -10.61 5.11 8.02
C ALA A 57 -9.28 4.86 7.26
N ALA A 58 -9.28 3.94 6.30
CA ALA A 58 -8.14 3.69 5.42
C ALA A 58 -7.74 4.94 4.62
N MET A 59 -8.72 5.65 4.05
CA MET A 59 -8.51 6.88 3.29
C MET A 59 -7.91 8.00 4.16
N GLN A 60 -8.47 8.22 5.34
CA GLN A 60 -7.95 9.23 6.29
C GLN A 60 -6.51 8.91 6.71
N ARG A 61 -6.23 7.63 7.00
CA ARG A 61 -4.89 7.19 7.35
C ARG A 61 -3.89 7.42 6.22
N LEU A 62 -4.22 7.01 4.99
CA LEU A 62 -3.35 7.22 3.84
C LEU A 62 -3.09 8.70 3.56
N ARG A 63 -4.11 9.55 3.65
CA ARG A 63 -3.94 11.00 3.54
C ARG A 63 -2.94 11.53 4.56
N GLY A 64 -3.06 11.10 5.82
CA GLY A 64 -2.15 11.51 6.89
C GLY A 64 -0.72 11.05 6.63
N VAL A 65 -0.54 9.77 6.29
CA VAL A 65 0.80 9.21 6.03
C VAL A 65 1.45 9.84 4.79
N LEU A 66 0.72 9.98 3.69
CA LEU A 66 1.26 10.48 2.43
C LEU A 66 1.39 12.02 2.38
N ALA A 67 0.87 12.74 3.38
CA ALA A 67 1.01 14.19 3.48
C ALA A 67 2.48 14.63 3.59
N ASP A 68 3.32 13.82 4.21
CA ASP A 68 4.73 14.14 4.42
C ASP A 68 5.64 13.74 3.25
N TYR A 69 5.10 13.04 2.25
CA TYR A 69 5.84 12.66 1.05
C TYR A 69 5.66 13.72 -0.04
N THR A 70 6.76 14.35 -0.45
CA THR A 70 6.78 15.33 -1.55
C THR A 70 6.83 14.66 -2.92
N GLU A 71 7.49 13.49 -2.99
CA GLU A 71 7.51 12.62 -4.16
C GLU A 71 7.14 11.20 -3.72
N PHE A 72 6.34 10.52 -4.53
CA PHE A 72 5.94 9.13 -4.29
C PHE A 72 5.73 8.42 -5.62
N SER A 73 6.48 7.37 -5.86
CA SER A 73 6.32 6.51 -7.03
C SER A 73 6.47 5.04 -6.67
N THR A 74 5.66 4.20 -7.29
CA THR A 74 5.58 2.78 -7.00
C THR A 74 5.94 1.95 -8.23
N GLU A 75 6.86 1.02 -8.05
CA GLU A 75 7.17 -0.03 -9.01
C GLU A 75 6.59 -1.36 -8.50
N LEU A 76 5.77 -1.99 -9.32
CA LEU A 76 5.18 -3.30 -9.04
C LEU A 76 5.93 -4.39 -9.79
N SER A 77 6.21 -5.51 -9.13
CA SER A 77 6.84 -6.68 -9.74
C SER A 77 6.27 -7.96 -9.18
N GLY A 78 6.21 -9.01 -10.02
CA GLY A 78 5.67 -10.31 -9.59
C GLY A 78 4.21 -10.23 -9.17
N LEU A 79 3.39 -9.46 -9.89
CA LEU A 79 1.96 -9.37 -9.66
C LEU A 79 1.28 -10.67 -10.11
N ILE A 80 0.86 -11.46 -9.15
CA ILE A 80 0.22 -12.77 -9.35
C ILE A 80 -1.17 -12.79 -8.73
N ALA A 81 -2.06 -13.56 -9.31
CA ALA A 81 -3.41 -13.76 -8.79
C ALA A 81 -3.81 -15.23 -8.87
N GLU A 82 -4.49 -15.71 -7.84
CA GLU A 82 -5.13 -17.01 -7.78
C GLU A 82 -6.48 -16.85 -7.08
N GLY A 83 -7.56 -17.11 -7.83
CA GLY A 83 -8.91 -16.90 -7.32
C GLY A 83 -9.17 -15.47 -6.90
N ASP A 84 -9.46 -15.27 -5.63
CA ASP A 84 -9.75 -13.96 -5.02
C ASP A 84 -8.50 -13.27 -4.43
N LEU A 85 -7.36 -13.93 -4.43
CA LEU A 85 -6.10 -13.41 -3.88
C LEU A 85 -5.22 -12.81 -4.97
N VAL A 86 -4.58 -11.68 -4.64
CA VAL A 86 -3.56 -11.03 -5.47
C VAL A 86 -2.36 -10.73 -4.58
N SER A 87 -1.17 -11.13 -5.02
CA SER A 87 0.08 -10.83 -4.32
C SER A 87 1.03 -10.06 -5.23
N VAL A 88 1.80 -9.14 -4.67
CA VAL A 88 2.72 -8.29 -5.41
C VAL A 88 3.92 -7.88 -4.56
N ARG A 89 5.09 -7.79 -5.19
CA ARG A 89 6.25 -7.09 -4.64
C ARG A 89 6.19 -5.63 -5.06
N VAL A 90 6.43 -4.76 -4.10
CA VAL A 90 6.32 -3.31 -4.27
C VAL A 90 7.65 -2.67 -3.93
N ARG A 91 8.09 -1.72 -4.73
CA ARG A 91 9.18 -0.81 -4.39
C ARG A 91 8.68 0.61 -4.49
N HIS A 92 8.72 1.32 -3.37
CA HIS A 92 8.42 2.75 -3.32
C HIS A 92 9.71 3.55 -3.37
N ARG A 93 9.75 4.53 -4.28
CA ARG A 93 10.79 5.58 -4.33
C ARG A 93 10.14 6.86 -3.92
N THR A 94 10.68 7.50 -2.87
CA THR A 94 10.01 8.64 -2.25
C THR A 94 10.99 9.72 -1.79
N ARG A 95 10.44 10.92 -1.61
CA ARG A 95 11.07 12.00 -0.84
C ARG A 95 10.12 12.43 0.26
N VAL A 96 10.65 12.64 1.44
CA VAL A 96 9.89 13.07 2.62
C VAL A 96 10.38 14.42 3.10
N ARG A 97 9.44 15.26 3.52
CA ARG A 97 9.74 16.52 4.21
C ARG A 97 10.11 16.25 5.68
N PRO A 98 10.68 17.24 6.39
CA PRO A 98 10.88 17.15 7.84
C PRO A 98 9.58 16.83 8.56
N HIS A 99 9.59 15.76 9.35
CA HIS A 99 8.46 15.32 10.20
C HIS A 99 8.94 14.29 11.22
N VAL A 100 8.04 13.82 12.06
CA VAL A 100 8.30 12.71 12.99
C VAL A 100 7.77 11.43 12.38
N PHE A 101 8.67 10.55 11.98
CA PHE A 101 8.33 9.20 11.53
C PHE A 101 8.01 8.32 12.73
N ARG A 102 6.82 7.75 12.76
CA ARG A 102 6.36 6.87 13.83
C ARG A 102 6.47 5.42 13.40
N SER A 103 7.19 4.63 14.19
CA SER A 103 7.39 3.21 13.96
C SER A 103 7.22 2.40 15.24
N ARG A 104 7.23 1.07 15.11
CA ARG A 104 7.23 0.16 16.28
C ARG A 104 8.53 0.23 17.08
N ALA A 105 9.62 0.71 16.49
CA ALA A 105 10.88 0.97 17.18
C ALA A 105 10.92 2.34 17.87
N GLY A 106 9.78 3.05 17.91
CA GLY A 106 9.64 4.40 18.45
C GLY A 106 9.74 5.49 17.39
N ASP A 107 9.63 6.73 17.83
CA ASP A 107 9.62 7.90 16.98
C ASP A 107 11.03 8.24 16.49
N THR A 108 11.14 8.71 15.25
CA THR A 108 12.38 9.18 14.62
C THR A 108 12.15 10.52 13.96
N ALA A 109 12.89 11.55 14.37
CA ALA A 109 12.82 12.85 13.74
C ALA A 109 13.54 12.82 12.39
N ILE A 110 12.86 13.20 11.31
CA ILE A 110 13.45 13.53 10.02
C ILE A 110 13.66 15.04 10.01
N ALA A 111 14.92 15.48 10.16
CA ALA A 111 15.26 16.89 10.36
C ALA A 111 15.33 17.69 9.05
N ALA A 112 15.58 17.02 7.92
CA ALA A 112 15.69 17.63 6.61
C ALA A 112 14.99 16.78 5.55
N GLU A 113 14.61 17.39 4.43
CA GLU A 113 14.07 16.64 3.31
C GLU A 113 15.11 15.62 2.81
N GLN A 114 14.66 14.38 2.63
CA GLN A 114 15.52 13.29 2.17
C GLN A 114 14.75 12.26 1.34
N ALA A 115 15.50 11.46 0.58
CA ALA A 115 14.96 10.24 0.00
C ALA A 115 14.68 9.22 1.11
N LEU A 116 13.57 8.50 0.99
CA LEU A 116 13.22 7.39 1.86
C LEU A 116 12.54 6.31 1.02
N ASP A 117 13.33 5.34 0.59
CA ASP A 117 12.86 4.28 -0.29
C ASP A 117 12.68 3.00 0.52
N TRP A 118 11.67 2.20 0.16
CA TRP A 118 11.49 0.89 0.77
C TRP A 118 10.83 -0.11 -0.17
N THR A 119 10.99 -1.38 0.18
CA THR A 119 10.28 -2.49 -0.44
C THR A 119 9.20 -3.02 0.47
N ALA A 120 8.19 -3.65 -0.11
CA ALA A 120 7.14 -4.33 0.60
C ALA A 120 6.65 -5.55 -0.18
N ILE A 121 6.04 -6.49 0.55
CA ILE A 121 5.16 -7.50 -0.03
C ILE A 121 3.76 -7.16 0.42
N ALA A 122 2.85 -7.07 -0.54
CA ALA A 122 1.44 -6.85 -0.29
C ALA A 122 0.62 -8.02 -0.84
N GLN A 123 -0.40 -8.41 -0.08
CA GLN A 123 -1.39 -9.40 -0.50
C GLN A 123 -2.77 -8.81 -0.29
N PHE A 124 -3.66 -9.07 -1.21
CA PHE A 124 -5.02 -8.56 -1.21
C PHE A 124 -6.01 -9.69 -1.41
N ARG A 125 -7.13 -9.64 -0.70
CA ARG A 125 -8.33 -10.41 -1.01
C ARG A 125 -9.34 -9.48 -1.67
N LEU A 126 -9.88 -9.91 -2.81
CA LEU A 126 -10.93 -9.17 -3.51
C LEU A 126 -12.27 -9.91 -3.39
N LYS A 127 -13.33 -9.13 -3.21
CA LYS A 127 -14.71 -9.60 -3.21
C LYS A 127 -15.52 -8.65 -4.07
N ASP A 128 -16.30 -9.21 -5.00
CA ASP A 128 -17.14 -8.43 -5.92
C ASP A 128 -16.40 -7.30 -6.65
N GLY A 129 -15.12 -7.58 -7.04
CA GLY A 129 -14.28 -6.62 -7.76
C GLY A 129 -13.67 -5.51 -6.91
N LYS A 130 -13.76 -5.60 -5.58
CA LYS A 130 -13.20 -4.64 -4.64
C LYS A 130 -12.26 -5.29 -3.65
N ILE A 131 -11.27 -4.55 -3.18
CA ILE A 131 -10.38 -4.96 -2.11
C ILE A 131 -11.19 -5.09 -0.81
N ALA A 132 -11.27 -6.31 -0.27
CA ALA A 132 -11.92 -6.61 1.00
C ALA A 132 -10.93 -6.71 2.15
N GLU A 133 -9.71 -7.18 1.87
CA GLU A 133 -8.62 -7.24 2.86
C GLU A 133 -7.29 -6.92 2.19
N GLU A 134 -6.39 -6.34 2.96
CA GLU A 134 -5.02 -6.02 2.55
C GLU A 134 -4.05 -6.39 3.66
N TRP A 135 -2.99 -7.12 3.33
CA TRP A 135 -1.85 -7.41 4.19
C TRP A 135 -0.60 -6.79 3.60
N VAL A 136 0.15 -6.03 4.39
CA VAL A 136 1.39 -5.41 3.94
C VAL A 136 2.50 -5.67 4.96
N MET A 137 3.61 -6.24 4.47
CA MET A 137 4.88 -6.34 5.19
C MET A 137 5.91 -5.48 4.46
N ARG A 138 6.34 -4.39 5.09
CA ARG A 138 7.34 -3.47 4.53
C ARG A 138 8.69 -3.62 5.21
N ASP A 139 9.74 -3.27 4.50
CA ASP A 139 11.11 -3.19 5.03
C ASP A 139 11.27 -1.98 5.96
N GLU A 140 10.69 -2.06 7.15
CA GLU A 140 10.80 -0.99 8.16
C GLU A 140 12.23 -0.86 8.69
N LEU A 141 12.98 -1.97 8.79
CA LEU A 141 14.39 -1.92 9.19
C LEU A 141 15.22 -1.07 8.21
N GLY A 142 15.09 -1.31 6.91
CA GLY A 142 15.78 -0.53 5.89
C GLY A 142 15.40 0.96 5.93
N MET A 143 14.15 1.29 6.22
CA MET A 143 13.73 2.68 6.42
C MET A 143 14.41 3.31 7.65
N LEU A 144 14.46 2.61 8.78
CA LEU A 144 15.10 3.09 10.01
C LEU A 144 16.61 3.29 9.85
N VAL A 145 17.26 2.42 9.06
CA VAL A 145 18.68 2.58 8.70
C VAL A 145 18.90 3.84 7.87
N GLN A 146 18.07 4.05 6.84
CA GLN A 146 18.15 5.26 5.98
C GLN A 146 17.94 6.55 6.79
N MET A 147 17.10 6.52 7.81
CA MET A 147 16.88 7.66 8.73
C MET A 147 17.95 7.81 9.81
N GLY A 148 18.94 6.91 9.88
CA GLY A 148 19.97 6.93 10.91
C GLY A 148 19.51 6.53 12.32
N LYS A 149 18.30 5.96 12.44
CA LYS A 149 17.77 5.48 13.73
C LYS A 149 18.47 4.21 14.21
N ILE A 150 18.86 3.37 13.28
CA ILE A 150 19.52 2.08 13.52
C ILE A 150 20.77 2.01 12.65
N SER A 151 21.86 1.53 13.23
CA SER A 151 23.08 1.13 12.51
C SER A 151 23.11 -0.37 12.39
N VAL A 152 23.39 -0.88 11.20
CA VAL A 152 23.64 -2.31 10.96
C VAL A 152 25.06 -2.45 10.46
N ASP A 153 25.83 -3.34 11.09
CA ASP A 153 27.14 -3.71 10.58
C ASP A 153 26.95 -4.62 9.37
N PRO A 154 27.78 -4.44 8.31
CA PRO A 154 27.68 -5.25 7.10
C PRO A 154 28.04 -6.73 7.33
#